data_cbef7694ecb45f22455f41d1ca02e062
#
_entry.id   cbef7694ecb45f22455f41d1ca02e062
#
_cell.length_a   1.000
_cell.length_b   1.000
_cell.length_c   1.000
_cell.angle_alpha   90.00
_cell.angle_beta   90.00
_cell.angle_gamma   90.00
#
_symmetry.space_group_name_H-M   'P 1'
#
loop_
_entity.id
_entity.type
_entity.pdbx_description
1 polymer ?
#
loop_
_entity_poly.entity_id
_entity_poly.type
_entity_poly.pdbx_seq_one_letter_code
_entity_poly.pdbx_strand_id
1 'polypeptide(L)'
;MMITKLLGIKYPVFQGAMAQIARHELVSAVSNAGALGILASGGVSPEELRKEIQQCKKLTDKPFGVNLMLMMHNIDEIIDVVIEEGVKIVTTGAGTPRKYMPRLKEAGIKVIPVIPSVKAAIKMEELGCDAVVVEGMEAGGHVGTSTTMSLLPQVTAAVNIPVIAAGGIADGRGMAAAYCLGASGVQMGTVFLASEECPISTEYKNMILEAADTSTTLTGEKFGAPVRGIKNKLTKKYHELEEKSSTLMELEELTLGSLRRAVYDGDVENGSVMAGQIAGLVSELRSVKNIIEETVEEAREVLRKTEI
;
A
#
# COMPACT_ATOMS: atom_id res chain seq x y z
N MET A 1 5.35 4.94 -21.33
CA MET A 1 4.10 4.13 -21.57
C MET A 1 3.10 4.46 -20.49
N MET A 2 1.81 4.63 -20.82
CA MET A 2 0.79 4.89 -19.79
C MET A 2 0.58 3.64 -18.94
N ILE A 3 0.58 3.78 -17.61
CA ILE A 3 0.41 2.68 -16.65
C ILE A 3 -0.91 1.92 -16.87
N THR A 4 -1.97 2.62 -17.25
CA THR A 4 -3.28 2.02 -17.56
C THR A 4 -3.21 1.02 -18.74
N LYS A 5 -2.46 1.34 -19.78
CA LYS A 5 -2.24 0.42 -20.93
C LYS A 5 -1.34 -0.76 -20.54
N LEU A 6 -0.34 -0.52 -19.69
CA LEU A 6 0.58 -1.57 -19.23
C LEU A 6 -0.16 -2.65 -18.44
N LEU A 7 -1.15 -2.26 -17.62
CA LEU A 7 -1.82 -3.14 -16.66
C LEU A 7 -3.26 -3.52 -17.07
N GLY A 8 -3.81 -2.92 -18.13
CA GLY A 8 -5.18 -3.18 -18.56
C GLY A 8 -6.25 -2.61 -17.61
N ILE A 9 -5.95 -1.54 -16.89
CA ILE A 9 -6.86 -0.87 -15.96
C ILE A 9 -7.42 0.42 -16.55
N LYS A 10 -8.59 0.86 -16.06
CA LYS A 10 -9.26 2.08 -16.53
C LYS A 10 -8.65 3.35 -15.90
N TYR A 11 -8.43 3.30 -14.60
CA TYR A 11 -7.93 4.43 -13.81
C TYR A 11 -6.51 4.16 -13.30
N PRO A 12 -5.61 5.14 -13.32
CA PRO A 12 -4.22 4.97 -12.87
C PRO A 12 -4.13 5.08 -11.33
N VAL A 13 -4.95 4.30 -10.65
CA VAL A 13 -5.09 4.24 -9.20
C VAL A 13 -4.84 2.80 -8.74
N PHE A 14 -3.98 2.63 -7.73
CA PHE A 14 -3.73 1.37 -7.07
C PHE A 14 -4.27 1.45 -5.64
N GLN A 15 -4.95 0.41 -5.21
CA GLN A 15 -5.12 0.17 -3.77
C GLN A 15 -3.88 -0.57 -3.29
N GLY A 16 -3.09 0.07 -2.45
CA GLY A 16 -1.88 -0.50 -1.88
C GLY A 16 -2.17 -1.72 -1.02
N ALA A 17 -1.31 -2.73 -1.11
CA ALA A 17 -1.43 -3.91 -0.27
C ALA A 17 -1.30 -3.54 1.22
N MET A 18 -2.23 -3.99 2.02
CA MET A 18 -2.30 -3.77 3.46
C MET A 18 -2.43 -5.12 4.16
N ALA A 19 -1.40 -5.53 4.91
CA ALA A 19 -1.36 -6.80 5.61
C ALA A 19 -2.61 -7.01 6.47
N GLN A 20 -3.21 -8.20 6.44
CA GLN A 20 -4.45 -8.58 7.10
C GLN A 20 -5.73 -7.87 6.58
N ILE A 21 -5.62 -6.81 5.79
CA ILE A 21 -6.72 -5.90 5.40
C ILE A 21 -7.10 -6.08 3.92
N ALA A 22 -6.09 -6.04 3.03
CA ALA A 22 -6.32 -6.10 1.58
C ALA A 22 -6.61 -7.55 1.14
N ARG A 23 -7.86 -7.96 1.33
CA ARG A 23 -8.40 -9.27 1.00
C ARG A 23 -9.30 -9.19 -0.23
N HIS A 24 -9.84 -10.33 -0.65
CA HIS A 24 -10.59 -10.45 -1.90
C HIS A 24 -11.78 -9.50 -2.01
N GLU A 25 -12.46 -9.15 -0.90
CA GLU A 25 -13.60 -8.24 -0.90
C GLU A 25 -13.18 -6.85 -1.40
N LEU A 26 -12.19 -6.25 -0.75
CA LEU A 26 -11.67 -4.93 -1.10
C LEU A 26 -11.02 -4.95 -2.50
N VAL A 27 -10.17 -5.94 -2.75
CA VAL A 27 -9.39 -6.05 -3.98
C VAL A 27 -10.28 -6.20 -5.22
N SER A 28 -11.31 -7.05 -5.15
CA SER A 28 -12.26 -7.21 -6.25
C SER A 28 -13.11 -5.97 -6.48
N ALA A 29 -13.53 -5.28 -5.42
CA ALA A 29 -14.26 -4.02 -5.52
C ALA A 29 -13.44 -2.94 -6.23
N VAL A 30 -12.15 -2.79 -5.87
CA VAL A 30 -11.22 -1.87 -6.52
C VAL A 30 -11.03 -2.21 -8.00
N SER A 31 -10.83 -3.48 -8.31
CA SER A 31 -10.65 -3.95 -9.70
C SER A 31 -11.91 -3.73 -10.53
N ASN A 32 -13.08 -4.02 -9.98
CA ASN A 32 -14.40 -3.78 -10.64
C ASN A 32 -14.65 -2.29 -10.87
N ALA A 33 -14.16 -1.42 -9.98
CA ALA A 33 -14.21 0.04 -10.17
C ALA A 33 -13.25 0.54 -11.27
N GLY A 34 -12.38 -0.34 -11.80
CA GLY A 34 -11.45 -0.04 -12.90
C GLY A 34 -10.07 0.44 -12.48
N ALA A 35 -9.71 0.30 -11.22
CA ALA A 35 -8.38 0.53 -10.66
C ALA A 35 -7.63 -0.80 -10.45
N LEU A 36 -6.45 -0.79 -9.83
CA LEU A 36 -5.71 -2.00 -9.49
C LEU A 36 -5.89 -2.33 -8.01
N GLY A 37 -6.67 -3.35 -7.69
CA GLY A 37 -6.70 -3.96 -6.37
C GLY A 37 -5.49 -4.88 -6.17
N ILE A 38 -4.88 -4.88 -4.98
CA ILE A 38 -3.67 -5.65 -4.69
C ILE A 38 -3.86 -6.44 -3.39
N LEU A 39 -3.93 -7.78 -3.51
CA LEU A 39 -3.95 -8.70 -2.37
C LEU A 39 -2.64 -8.61 -1.57
N ALA A 40 -2.76 -8.66 -0.26
CA ALA A 40 -1.59 -8.72 0.62
C ALA A 40 -1.20 -10.18 0.93
N SER A 41 0.05 -10.57 0.65
CA SER A 41 0.56 -11.90 1.04
C SER A 41 1.29 -11.90 2.39
N GLY A 42 1.51 -10.72 2.99
CA GLY A 42 2.23 -10.61 4.25
C GLY A 42 1.51 -11.30 5.41
N GLY A 43 2.16 -12.31 6.01
CA GLY A 43 1.65 -13.03 7.17
C GLY A 43 0.57 -14.08 6.88
N VAL A 44 0.42 -14.52 5.61
CA VAL A 44 -0.52 -15.59 5.23
C VAL A 44 0.22 -16.83 4.74
N SER A 45 -0.42 -17.99 4.85
CA SER A 45 0.07 -19.23 4.27
C SER A 45 -0.16 -19.29 2.74
N PRO A 46 0.57 -20.13 2.00
CA PRO A 46 0.31 -20.36 0.58
C PRO A 46 -1.13 -20.77 0.28
N GLU A 47 -1.72 -21.63 1.12
CA GLU A 47 -3.10 -22.10 0.99
C GLU A 47 -4.13 -20.98 1.20
N GLU A 48 -3.89 -20.09 2.16
CA GLU A 48 -4.72 -18.92 2.39
C GLU A 48 -4.64 -17.95 1.22
N LEU A 49 -3.43 -17.65 0.71
CA LEU A 49 -3.28 -16.80 -0.46
C LEU A 49 -3.99 -17.39 -1.69
N ARG A 50 -3.87 -18.72 -1.91
CA ARG A 50 -4.58 -19.40 -3.00
C ARG A 50 -6.09 -19.20 -2.91
N LYS A 51 -6.66 -19.34 -1.72
CA LYS A 51 -8.09 -19.10 -1.49
C LYS A 51 -8.48 -17.65 -1.80
N GLU A 52 -7.70 -16.68 -1.34
CA GLU A 52 -7.94 -15.26 -1.62
C GLU A 52 -7.90 -14.95 -3.12
N ILE A 53 -6.92 -15.47 -3.87
CA ILE A 53 -6.84 -15.32 -5.32
C ILE A 53 -8.06 -15.95 -6.02
N GLN A 54 -8.47 -17.15 -5.60
CA GLN A 54 -9.63 -17.83 -6.17
C GLN A 54 -10.93 -17.10 -5.86
N GLN A 55 -11.08 -16.49 -4.69
CA GLN A 55 -12.24 -15.65 -4.38
C GLN A 55 -12.24 -14.37 -5.22
N CYS A 56 -11.09 -13.70 -5.39
CA CYS A 56 -10.99 -12.57 -6.33
C CYS A 56 -11.47 -12.94 -7.73
N LYS A 57 -11.01 -14.07 -8.28
CA LYS A 57 -11.39 -14.54 -9.62
C LYS A 57 -12.89 -14.85 -9.76
N LYS A 58 -13.58 -15.18 -8.66
CA LYS A 58 -15.05 -15.35 -8.66
C LYS A 58 -15.80 -14.03 -8.66
N LEU A 59 -15.22 -12.98 -8.07
CA LEU A 59 -15.84 -11.68 -7.85
C LEU A 59 -15.51 -10.66 -8.94
N THR A 60 -14.43 -10.88 -9.71
CA THR A 60 -14.00 -9.96 -10.77
C THR A 60 -13.32 -10.69 -11.93
N ASP A 61 -13.58 -10.22 -13.15
CA ASP A 61 -12.85 -10.56 -14.38
C ASP A 61 -11.77 -9.52 -14.72
N LYS A 62 -11.61 -8.49 -13.90
CA LYS A 62 -10.69 -7.39 -14.11
C LYS A 62 -9.30 -7.73 -13.54
N PRO A 63 -8.24 -7.06 -14.03
CA PRO A 63 -6.89 -7.23 -13.47
C PRO A 63 -6.83 -6.90 -11.98
N PHE A 64 -6.16 -7.76 -11.22
CA PHE A 64 -5.74 -7.50 -9.85
C PHE A 64 -4.30 -8.00 -9.65
N GLY A 65 -3.65 -7.53 -8.60
CA GLY A 65 -2.28 -7.89 -8.26
C GLY A 65 -2.18 -8.63 -6.93
N VAL A 66 -0.98 -9.15 -6.66
CA VAL A 66 -0.58 -9.69 -5.37
C VAL A 66 0.70 -9.00 -4.92
N ASN A 67 0.76 -8.56 -3.68
CA ASN A 67 1.99 -8.05 -3.08
C ASN A 67 2.82 -9.20 -2.51
N LEU A 68 4.08 -9.27 -2.90
CA LEU A 68 5.06 -10.22 -2.39
C LEU A 68 5.93 -9.55 -1.31
N MET A 69 5.80 -10.00 -0.07
CA MET A 69 6.66 -9.57 1.04
C MET A 69 7.93 -10.43 1.04
N LEU A 70 9.00 -9.93 0.43
CA LEU A 70 10.18 -10.71 0.05
C LEU A 70 11.01 -11.26 1.22
N MET A 71 10.80 -10.74 2.44
CA MET A 71 11.48 -11.23 3.65
C MET A 71 10.77 -12.41 4.33
N MET A 72 9.61 -12.85 3.83
CA MET A 72 8.90 -13.99 4.41
C MET A 72 9.66 -15.29 4.16
N HIS A 73 9.67 -16.19 5.16
CA HIS A 73 10.33 -17.49 5.06
C HIS A 73 9.70 -18.41 4.00
N ASN A 74 8.40 -18.28 3.74
CA ASN A 74 7.63 -19.07 2.77
C ASN A 74 7.44 -18.36 1.41
N ILE A 75 8.29 -17.38 1.09
CA ILE A 75 8.12 -16.56 -0.13
C ILE A 75 8.23 -17.39 -1.42
N ASP A 76 9.03 -18.44 -1.44
CA ASP A 76 9.15 -19.29 -2.62
C ASP A 76 7.83 -20.01 -2.92
N GLU A 77 7.13 -20.55 -1.90
CA GLU A 77 5.80 -21.17 -2.05
C GLU A 77 4.71 -20.14 -2.40
N ILE A 78 4.78 -18.94 -1.86
CA ILE A 78 3.89 -17.83 -2.21
C ILE A 78 4.02 -17.50 -3.70
N ILE A 79 5.24 -17.45 -4.23
CA ILE A 79 5.50 -17.22 -5.66
C ILE A 79 4.97 -18.36 -6.53
N ASP A 80 5.14 -19.62 -6.09
CA ASP A 80 4.56 -20.79 -6.78
C ASP A 80 3.04 -20.64 -6.91
N VAL A 81 2.35 -20.30 -5.83
CA VAL A 81 0.89 -20.06 -5.84
C VAL A 81 0.52 -18.95 -6.81
N VAL A 82 1.23 -17.83 -6.82
CA VAL A 82 0.97 -16.69 -7.70
C VAL A 82 1.09 -17.10 -9.18
N ILE A 83 2.11 -17.89 -9.52
CA ILE A 83 2.36 -18.40 -10.89
C ILE A 83 1.28 -19.42 -11.28
N GLU A 84 1.02 -20.40 -10.45
CA GLU A 84 0.04 -21.47 -10.69
C GLU A 84 -1.38 -20.92 -10.84
N GLU A 85 -1.74 -19.94 -10.01
CA GLU A 85 -3.02 -19.23 -10.11
C GLU A 85 -3.06 -18.22 -11.26
N GLY A 86 -1.99 -18.06 -12.04
CA GLY A 86 -1.96 -17.22 -13.24
C GLY A 86 -2.13 -15.73 -12.99
N VAL A 87 -1.78 -15.22 -11.79
CA VAL A 87 -1.76 -13.80 -11.49
C VAL A 87 -0.78 -13.09 -12.42
N LYS A 88 -1.15 -11.93 -12.98
CA LYS A 88 -0.35 -11.24 -14.00
C LYS A 88 0.39 -10.01 -13.49
N ILE A 89 0.11 -9.56 -12.28
CA ILE A 89 0.69 -8.35 -11.71
C ILE A 89 1.13 -8.65 -10.28
N VAL A 90 2.40 -8.36 -9.95
CA VAL A 90 2.87 -8.40 -8.57
C VAL A 90 3.50 -7.06 -8.20
N THR A 91 3.23 -6.61 -6.98
CA THR A 91 4.06 -5.62 -6.30
C THR A 91 5.00 -6.33 -5.35
N THR A 92 6.13 -5.72 -5.00
CA THR A 92 7.04 -6.31 -4.03
C THR A 92 7.45 -5.30 -2.97
N GLY A 93 7.58 -5.75 -1.74
CA GLY A 93 8.08 -4.94 -0.62
C GLY A 93 9.09 -5.71 0.22
N ALA A 94 9.75 -5.01 1.14
CA ALA A 94 10.70 -5.60 2.09
C ALA A 94 11.83 -6.40 1.41
N GLY A 95 12.53 -5.78 0.46
CA GLY A 95 13.68 -6.41 -0.21
C GLY A 95 13.78 -6.13 -1.71
N THR A 96 14.61 -6.93 -2.40
CA THR A 96 14.81 -6.83 -3.86
C THR A 96 14.31 -8.10 -4.54
N PRO A 97 13.52 -7.99 -5.63
CA PRO A 97 12.99 -9.16 -6.35
C PRO A 97 14.05 -9.87 -7.20
N ARG A 98 15.32 -9.47 -7.18
CA ARG A 98 16.39 -9.99 -8.05
C ARG A 98 16.39 -11.51 -8.20
N LYS A 99 16.31 -12.25 -7.10
CA LYS A 99 16.28 -13.73 -7.09
C LYS A 99 15.10 -14.30 -7.88
N TYR A 100 13.97 -13.61 -7.87
CA TYR A 100 12.68 -14.09 -8.36
C TYR A 100 12.33 -13.57 -9.76
N MET A 101 13.05 -12.54 -10.24
CA MET A 101 12.80 -11.93 -11.56
C MET A 101 12.75 -12.94 -12.72
N PRO A 102 13.69 -13.93 -12.85
CA PRO A 102 13.62 -14.87 -13.95
C PRO A 102 12.31 -15.64 -13.97
N ARG A 103 11.89 -16.22 -12.83
CA ARG A 103 10.64 -16.99 -12.71
C ARG A 103 9.40 -16.15 -13.00
N LEU A 104 9.34 -14.94 -12.45
CA LEU A 104 8.21 -14.02 -12.63
C LEU A 104 8.10 -13.56 -14.09
N LYS A 105 9.21 -13.26 -14.73
CA LYS A 105 9.23 -12.84 -16.16
C LYS A 105 8.89 -14.00 -17.11
N GLU A 106 9.36 -15.20 -16.84
CA GLU A 106 9.00 -16.41 -17.60
C GLU A 106 7.50 -16.70 -17.54
N ALA A 107 6.86 -16.46 -16.38
CA ALA A 107 5.42 -16.56 -16.20
C ALA A 107 4.62 -15.37 -16.82
N GLY A 108 5.32 -14.40 -17.43
CA GLY A 108 4.70 -13.22 -18.04
C GLY A 108 4.12 -12.22 -17.02
N ILE A 109 4.63 -12.23 -15.79
CA ILE A 109 4.14 -11.41 -14.68
C ILE A 109 4.81 -10.01 -14.73
N LYS A 110 4.00 -8.96 -14.57
CA LYS A 110 4.46 -7.59 -14.39
C LYS A 110 4.91 -7.41 -12.94
N VAL A 111 6.15 -6.90 -12.76
CA VAL A 111 6.78 -6.73 -11.45
C VAL A 111 6.93 -5.25 -11.14
N ILE A 112 6.31 -4.79 -10.04
CA ILE A 112 6.21 -3.38 -9.64
C ILE A 112 6.65 -3.24 -8.17
N PRO A 113 7.95 -3.05 -7.88
CA PRO A 113 8.45 -2.88 -6.52
C PRO A 113 7.98 -1.57 -5.87
N VAL A 114 7.70 -1.64 -4.55
CA VAL A 114 7.53 -0.46 -3.69
C VAL A 114 8.91 -0.08 -3.15
N ILE A 115 9.31 1.18 -3.33
CA ILE A 115 10.66 1.65 -3.03
C ILE A 115 10.66 2.99 -2.30
N PRO A 116 11.62 3.21 -1.37
CA PRO A 116 11.73 4.42 -0.57
C PRO A 116 12.83 5.38 -1.04
N SER A 117 13.53 5.14 -2.17
CA SER A 117 14.68 5.96 -2.55
C SER A 117 15.00 5.92 -4.05
N VAL A 118 15.67 6.97 -4.55
CA VAL A 118 16.17 7.06 -5.94
C VAL A 118 17.09 5.88 -6.28
N LYS A 119 18.03 5.56 -5.40
CA LYS A 119 18.95 4.43 -5.60
C LYS A 119 18.22 3.11 -5.78
N ALA A 120 17.13 2.90 -5.02
CA ALA A 120 16.30 1.70 -5.17
C ALA A 120 15.56 1.71 -6.52
N ALA A 121 15.02 2.86 -6.95
CA ALA A 121 14.33 2.97 -8.24
C ALA A 121 15.22 2.61 -9.41
N ILE A 122 16.42 3.18 -9.49
CA ILE A 122 17.42 2.89 -10.52
C ILE A 122 17.74 1.39 -10.56
N LYS A 123 17.97 0.79 -9.39
CA LYS A 123 18.23 -0.65 -9.27
C LYS A 123 17.07 -1.51 -9.77
N MET A 124 15.81 -1.09 -9.53
CA MET A 124 14.65 -1.84 -10.03
C MET A 124 14.51 -1.72 -11.55
N GLU A 125 14.78 -0.56 -12.13
CA GLU A 125 14.82 -0.41 -13.59
C GLU A 125 15.91 -1.29 -14.22
N GLU A 126 17.13 -1.29 -13.67
CA GLU A 126 18.24 -2.16 -14.13
C GLU A 126 17.89 -3.66 -14.03
N LEU A 127 17.05 -4.06 -13.07
CA LEU A 127 16.55 -5.42 -12.93
C LEU A 127 15.46 -5.79 -13.95
N GLY A 128 14.97 -4.84 -14.75
CA GLY A 128 13.91 -5.04 -15.72
C GLY A 128 12.50 -5.08 -15.11
N CYS A 129 12.28 -4.39 -13.97
CA CYS A 129 10.95 -4.17 -13.44
C CYS A 129 10.09 -3.33 -14.39
N ASP A 130 8.77 -3.54 -14.40
CA ASP A 130 7.87 -2.90 -15.36
C ASP A 130 7.44 -1.49 -14.95
N ALA A 131 7.47 -1.18 -13.66
CA ALA A 131 7.19 0.11 -13.04
C ALA A 131 7.73 0.10 -11.60
N VAL A 132 7.66 1.23 -10.90
CA VAL A 132 7.94 1.33 -9.47
C VAL A 132 6.85 2.11 -8.74
N VAL A 133 6.56 1.73 -7.50
CA VAL A 133 5.80 2.56 -6.55
C VAL A 133 6.80 3.27 -5.65
N VAL A 134 6.77 4.60 -5.67
CA VAL A 134 7.60 5.47 -4.81
C VAL A 134 6.80 5.84 -3.59
N GLU A 135 7.22 5.35 -2.42
CA GLU A 135 6.49 5.53 -1.19
C GLU A 135 7.19 6.53 -0.26
N GLY A 136 6.49 7.62 0.01
CA GLY A 136 6.92 8.63 0.98
C GLY A 136 6.57 8.26 2.42
N MET A 137 7.26 8.90 3.37
CA MET A 137 7.09 8.65 4.81
C MET A 137 5.70 9.03 5.35
N GLU A 138 4.86 9.67 4.58
CA GLU A 138 3.47 9.98 4.92
C GLU A 138 2.56 8.75 4.89
N ALA A 139 3.01 7.64 4.29
CA ALA A 139 2.27 6.39 4.24
C ALA A 139 2.03 5.77 5.63
N GLY A 140 1.06 4.88 5.71
CA GLY A 140 0.83 4.02 6.90
C GLY A 140 1.65 2.74 6.82
N GLY A 141 1.90 2.12 7.98
CA GLY A 141 2.75 0.93 8.07
C GLY A 141 4.23 1.28 8.02
N HIS A 142 5.04 0.39 7.47
CA HIS A 142 6.49 0.60 7.34
C HIS A 142 6.78 1.70 6.33
N VAL A 143 7.59 2.67 6.72
CA VAL A 143 7.91 3.84 5.89
C VAL A 143 9.41 4.10 5.78
N GLY A 144 9.79 4.81 4.71
CA GLY A 144 11.13 5.39 4.58
C GLY A 144 11.29 6.70 5.35
N THR A 145 12.29 7.49 4.97
CA THR A 145 12.64 8.75 5.66
C THR A 145 12.35 10.00 4.83
N SER A 146 12.02 9.85 3.54
CA SER A 146 11.77 10.98 2.64
C SER A 146 10.27 11.19 2.43
N THR A 147 9.84 12.45 2.36
CA THR A 147 8.45 12.79 2.02
C THR A 147 8.19 12.59 0.52
N THR A 148 6.94 12.32 0.17
CA THR A 148 6.50 12.13 -1.23
C THR A 148 6.83 13.36 -2.08
N MET A 149 6.58 14.56 -1.59
CA MET A 149 6.85 15.82 -2.29
C MET A 149 8.33 15.97 -2.71
N SER A 150 9.28 15.52 -1.89
CA SER A 150 10.70 15.63 -2.18
C SER A 150 11.26 14.42 -2.93
N LEU A 151 10.75 13.23 -2.69
CA LEU A 151 11.26 11.98 -3.27
C LEU A 151 10.79 11.77 -4.71
N LEU A 152 9.51 12.01 -4.97
CA LEU A 152 8.87 11.71 -6.25
C LEU A 152 9.55 12.40 -7.44
N PRO A 153 9.83 13.73 -7.45
CA PRO A 153 10.46 14.39 -8.58
C PRO A 153 11.91 13.90 -8.83
N GLN A 154 12.61 13.50 -7.78
CA GLN A 154 13.95 12.93 -7.91
C GLN A 154 13.90 11.55 -8.58
N VAL A 155 12.93 10.71 -8.23
CA VAL A 155 12.79 9.40 -8.86
C VAL A 155 12.33 9.51 -10.30
N THR A 156 11.30 10.36 -10.58
CA THR A 156 10.79 10.53 -11.94
C THR A 156 11.85 11.12 -12.91
N ALA A 157 12.82 11.88 -12.39
CA ALA A 157 13.95 12.35 -13.17
C ALA A 157 15.06 11.29 -13.37
N ALA A 158 15.09 10.24 -12.55
CA ALA A 158 16.18 9.26 -12.52
C ALA A 158 15.87 7.96 -13.27
N VAL A 159 14.60 7.65 -13.56
CA VAL A 159 14.20 6.41 -14.25
C VAL A 159 13.24 6.69 -15.41
N ASN A 160 13.21 5.76 -16.39
CA ASN A 160 12.34 5.86 -17.57
C ASN A 160 11.10 4.98 -17.48
N ILE A 161 11.07 4.03 -16.54
CA ILE A 161 9.89 3.20 -16.28
C ILE A 161 8.80 4.01 -15.56
N PRO A 162 7.50 3.65 -15.70
CA PRO A 162 6.42 4.35 -15.01
C PRO A 162 6.62 4.40 -13.50
N VAL A 163 6.38 5.57 -12.91
CA VAL A 163 6.48 5.81 -11.46
C VAL A 163 5.08 6.06 -10.91
N ILE A 164 4.71 5.33 -9.88
CA ILE A 164 3.45 5.46 -9.15
C ILE A 164 3.76 6.10 -7.80
N ALA A 165 3.09 7.22 -7.48
CA ALA A 165 3.28 7.92 -6.21
C ALA A 165 2.44 7.28 -5.10
N ALA A 166 3.04 7.07 -3.93
CA ALA A 166 2.38 6.54 -2.73
C ALA A 166 2.76 7.35 -1.49
N GLY A 167 1.84 7.45 -0.54
CA GLY A 167 1.99 8.25 0.68
C GLY A 167 1.54 9.71 0.49
N GLY A 168 0.75 10.20 1.43
CA GLY A 168 0.26 11.58 1.39
C GLY A 168 -0.89 11.86 0.40
N ILE A 169 -1.51 10.84 -0.21
CA ILE A 169 -2.53 11.00 -1.25
C ILE A 169 -3.88 10.47 -0.74
N ALA A 170 -4.87 11.38 -0.61
CA ALA A 170 -6.22 11.07 -0.14
C ALA A 170 -7.31 11.29 -1.20
N ASP A 171 -7.09 12.23 -2.12
CA ASP A 171 -8.10 12.75 -3.03
C ASP A 171 -7.48 13.19 -4.36
N GLY A 172 -8.29 13.83 -5.22
CA GLY A 172 -7.85 14.32 -6.52
C GLY A 172 -6.82 15.43 -6.46
N ARG A 173 -6.79 16.23 -5.40
CA ARG A 173 -5.76 17.26 -5.20
C ARG A 173 -4.38 16.63 -5.04
N GLY A 174 -4.28 15.60 -4.20
CA GLY A 174 -3.07 14.81 -4.02
C GLY A 174 -2.65 14.09 -5.30
N MET A 175 -3.62 13.53 -6.04
CA MET A 175 -3.37 12.89 -7.34
C MET A 175 -2.85 13.90 -8.37
N ALA A 176 -3.46 15.09 -8.49
CA ALA A 176 -3.01 16.14 -9.40
C ALA A 176 -1.60 16.61 -9.07
N ALA A 177 -1.28 16.81 -7.79
CA ALA A 177 0.07 17.16 -7.34
C ALA A 177 1.09 16.08 -7.73
N ALA A 178 0.77 14.79 -7.54
CA ALA A 178 1.63 13.69 -7.95
C ALA A 178 1.90 13.70 -9.47
N TYR A 179 0.89 13.98 -10.28
CA TYR A 179 1.07 14.13 -11.74
C TYR A 179 1.96 15.31 -12.10
N CYS A 180 1.81 16.47 -11.44
CA CYS A 180 2.71 17.62 -11.63
C CYS A 180 4.17 17.29 -11.28
N LEU A 181 4.40 16.36 -10.36
CA LEU A 181 5.72 15.87 -9.99
C LEU A 181 6.22 14.71 -10.88
N GLY A 182 5.49 14.36 -11.95
CA GLY A 182 5.90 13.39 -12.96
C GLY A 182 5.40 11.96 -12.74
N ALA A 183 4.51 11.70 -11.79
CA ALA A 183 3.92 10.38 -11.59
C ALA A 183 3.06 9.94 -12.78
N SER A 184 3.01 8.63 -13.03
CA SER A 184 2.15 7.98 -14.03
C SER A 184 0.84 7.44 -13.44
N GLY A 185 0.70 7.49 -12.12
CA GLY A 185 -0.45 7.02 -11.34
C GLY A 185 -0.19 7.20 -9.86
N VAL A 186 -1.15 6.82 -9.05
CA VAL A 186 -1.07 6.92 -7.58
C VAL A 186 -1.43 5.60 -6.92
N GLN A 187 -0.81 5.32 -5.76
CA GLN A 187 -1.20 4.25 -4.86
C GLN A 187 -1.74 4.87 -3.58
N MET A 188 -2.92 4.45 -3.16
CA MET A 188 -3.58 4.90 -1.96
C MET A 188 -3.88 3.70 -1.06
N GLY A 189 -3.77 3.89 0.26
CA GLY A 189 -4.08 2.86 1.26
C GLY A 189 -5.14 3.34 2.23
N THR A 190 -4.80 4.33 3.05
CA THR A 190 -5.59 4.79 4.20
C THR A 190 -7.03 5.19 3.84
N VAL A 191 -7.24 5.82 2.69
CA VAL A 191 -8.59 6.19 2.23
C VAL A 191 -9.49 4.96 2.03
N PHE A 192 -8.94 3.82 1.61
CA PHE A 192 -9.69 2.59 1.44
C PHE A 192 -10.02 1.87 2.75
N LEU A 193 -9.36 2.21 3.87
CA LEU A 193 -9.73 1.68 5.19
C LEU A 193 -11.16 2.10 5.59
N ALA A 194 -11.57 3.31 5.22
CA ALA A 194 -12.93 3.83 5.41
C ALA A 194 -13.80 3.60 4.17
N SER A 195 -13.65 2.45 3.50
CA SER A 195 -14.58 2.05 2.44
C SER A 195 -15.58 1.01 2.94
N GLU A 196 -16.76 0.98 2.28
CA GLU A 196 -17.82 0.03 2.59
C GLU A 196 -17.33 -1.41 2.45
N GLU A 197 -16.54 -1.69 1.39
CA GLU A 197 -16.07 -3.01 1.00
C GLU A 197 -14.80 -3.47 1.74
N CYS A 198 -14.17 -2.60 2.55
CA CYS A 198 -13.01 -2.99 3.34
C CYS A 198 -13.43 -3.89 4.51
N PRO A 199 -12.92 -5.14 4.61
CA PRO A 199 -13.40 -6.13 5.57
C PRO A 199 -12.72 -6.02 6.95
N ILE A 200 -12.63 -4.82 7.49
CA ILE A 200 -12.05 -4.55 8.82
C ILE A 200 -13.14 -4.20 9.83
N SER A 201 -12.79 -4.27 11.11
CA SER A 201 -13.71 -3.92 12.20
C SER A 201 -14.25 -2.50 12.09
N THR A 202 -15.47 -2.29 12.59
CA THR A 202 -16.09 -0.96 12.62
C THR A 202 -15.28 0.01 13.47
N GLU A 203 -14.69 -0.46 14.55
CA GLU A 203 -13.85 0.30 15.46
C GLU A 203 -12.62 0.84 14.75
N TYR A 204 -12.00 0.04 13.88
CA TYR A 204 -10.88 0.50 13.05
C TYR A 204 -11.31 1.59 12.08
N LYS A 205 -12.44 1.40 11.37
CA LYS A 205 -12.99 2.43 10.47
C LYS A 205 -13.28 3.73 11.21
N ASN A 206 -13.90 3.64 12.38
CA ASN A 206 -14.21 4.82 13.20
C ASN A 206 -12.95 5.58 13.62
N MET A 207 -11.87 4.89 14.02
CA MET A 207 -10.60 5.56 14.32
C MET A 207 -10.03 6.34 13.13
N ILE A 208 -10.24 5.86 11.91
CA ILE A 208 -9.84 6.60 10.71
C ILE A 208 -10.73 7.82 10.50
N LEU A 209 -12.05 7.67 10.63
CA LEU A 209 -13.03 8.74 10.41
C LEU A 209 -12.94 9.86 11.46
N GLU A 210 -12.50 9.53 12.68
CA GLU A 210 -12.29 10.47 13.79
C GLU A 210 -10.89 11.09 13.82
N ALA A 211 -10.00 10.68 12.91
CA ALA A 211 -8.62 11.14 12.90
C ALA A 211 -8.52 12.64 12.53
N ALA A 212 -7.67 13.36 13.25
CA ALA A 212 -7.22 14.71 12.91
C ALA A 212 -5.87 14.66 12.16
N ASP A 213 -5.40 15.80 11.71
CA ASP A 213 -4.10 15.99 11.03
C ASP A 213 -2.89 15.50 11.84
N THR A 214 -2.99 15.51 13.17
CA THR A 214 -1.93 15.10 14.11
C THR A 214 -2.17 13.74 14.76
N SER A 215 -3.15 12.96 14.31
CA SER A 215 -3.53 11.69 14.96
C SER A 215 -2.54 10.55 14.73
N THR A 216 -1.62 10.64 13.77
CA THR A 216 -0.63 9.59 13.52
C THR A 216 0.66 9.80 14.30
N THR A 217 1.40 8.71 14.53
CA THR A 217 2.75 8.71 15.10
C THR A 217 3.62 7.64 14.42
N LEU A 218 4.93 7.79 14.53
CA LEU A 218 5.90 6.76 14.14
C LEU A 218 6.38 6.01 15.39
N THR A 219 6.52 4.70 15.27
CA THR A 219 7.18 3.82 16.24
C THR A 219 8.34 3.11 15.56
N GLY A 220 9.35 2.65 16.29
CA GLY A 220 10.46 1.86 15.73
C GLY A 220 11.54 2.67 15.00
N GLU A 221 11.53 4.00 15.08
CA GLU A 221 12.53 4.86 14.44
C GLU A 221 13.94 4.59 14.97
N LYS A 222 14.10 4.40 16.27
CA LYS A 222 15.40 4.10 16.92
C LYS A 222 16.04 2.81 16.41
N PHE A 223 15.22 1.87 15.93
CA PHE A 223 15.67 0.57 15.43
C PHE A 223 15.74 0.52 13.90
N GLY A 224 15.54 1.64 13.21
CA GLY A 224 15.62 1.73 11.76
C GLY A 224 14.46 1.01 11.01
N ALA A 225 13.37 0.74 11.71
CA ALA A 225 12.17 0.10 11.16
C ALA A 225 10.90 0.93 11.51
N PRO A 226 10.81 2.18 11.05
CA PRO A 226 9.70 3.07 11.41
C PRO A 226 8.37 2.54 10.86
N VAL A 227 7.35 2.53 11.73
CA VAL A 227 5.97 2.14 11.41
C VAL A 227 5.02 3.28 11.79
N ARG A 228 4.21 3.75 10.83
CA ARG A 228 3.21 4.78 11.07
C ARG A 228 1.84 4.19 11.34
N GLY A 229 1.21 4.65 12.41
CA GLY A 229 -0.17 4.31 12.77
C GLY A 229 -0.86 5.42 13.55
N ILE A 230 -2.14 5.22 13.86
CA ILE A 230 -2.92 6.12 14.73
C ILE A 230 -2.43 5.97 16.17
N LYS A 231 -2.33 7.10 16.88
CA LYS A 231 -1.99 7.17 18.31
C LYS A 231 -3.05 6.46 19.14
N ASN A 232 -2.62 5.54 20.01
CA ASN A 232 -3.45 4.79 20.95
C ASN A 232 -2.64 4.33 22.16
N LYS A 233 -3.20 3.46 23.00
CA LYS A 233 -2.49 2.92 24.17
C LYS A 233 -1.26 2.09 23.78
N LEU A 234 -1.35 1.33 22.67
CA LEU A 234 -0.21 0.54 22.19
C LEU A 234 0.96 1.43 21.78
N THR A 235 0.73 2.45 20.97
CA THR A 235 1.78 3.35 20.51
C THR A 235 2.40 4.14 21.66
N LYS A 236 1.59 4.56 22.65
CA LYS A 236 2.08 5.21 23.86
C LYS A 236 3.01 4.28 24.64
N LYS A 237 2.59 3.03 24.88
CA LYS A 237 3.41 2.03 25.59
C LYS A 237 4.69 1.72 24.81
N TYR A 238 4.62 1.68 23.48
CA TYR A 238 5.77 1.46 22.62
C TYR A 238 6.82 2.57 22.81
N HIS A 239 6.41 3.84 22.77
CA HIS A 239 7.31 4.98 23.01
C HIS A 239 7.91 4.96 24.42
N GLU A 240 7.12 4.65 25.46
CA GLU A 240 7.62 4.51 26.83
C GLU A 240 8.73 3.44 26.95
N LEU A 241 8.59 2.33 26.20
CA LEU A 241 9.62 1.29 26.15
C LEU A 241 10.85 1.73 25.34
N GLU A 242 10.65 2.37 24.20
CA GLU A 242 11.77 2.94 23.42
C GLU A 242 12.62 3.93 24.24
N GLU A 243 11.98 4.77 25.05
CA GLU A 243 12.68 5.71 25.93
C GLU A 243 13.49 5.01 27.04
N LYS A 244 12.96 3.91 27.57
CA LYS A 244 13.60 3.10 28.62
C LYS A 244 14.72 2.19 28.12
N SER A 245 15.14 2.31 26.86
CA SER A 245 16.20 1.48 26.26
C SER A 245 15.85 -0.02 26.22
N SER A 246 14.58 -0.35 25.97
CA SER A 246 14.13 -1.73 25.74
C SER A 246 14.82 -2.36 24.54
N THR A 247 14.88 -3.68 24.52
CA THR A 247 15.41 -4.43 23.40
C THR A 247 14.41 -4.50 22.26
N LEU A 248 14.88 -4.74 21.03
CA LEU A 248 13.99 -4.97 19.88
C LEU A 248 13.01 -6.13 20.15
N MET A 249 13.46 -7.18 20.83
CA MET A 249 12.64 -8.34 21.17
C MET A 249 11.44 -7.99 22.06
N GLU A 250 11.64 -7.14 23.08
CA GLU A 250 10.54 -6.67 23.95
C GLU A 250 9.49 -5.86 23.18
N LEU A 251 9.93 -5.07 22.19
CA LEU A 251 9.04 -4.29 21.32
C LEU A 251 8.30 -5.18 20.32
N GLU A 252 8.96 -6.20 19.78
CA GLU A 252 8.32 -7.20 18.91
C GLU A 252 7.27 -8.00 19.66
N GLU A 253 7.54 -8.45 20.90
CA GLU A 253 6.56 -9.13 21.75
C GLU A 253 5.33 -8.26 22.01
N LEU A 254 5.51 -6.95 22.26
CA LEU A 254 4.40 -6.01 22.45
C LEU A 254 3.52 -5.92 21.21
N THR A 255 4.12 -5.95 20.02
CA THR A 255 3.40 -5.73 18.75
C THR A 255 2.94 -7.03 18.07
N LEU A 256 3.38 -8.19 18.56
CA LEU A 256 3.01 -9.48 17.97
C LEU A 256 1.48 -9.69 17.94
N GLY A 257 0.93 -9.89 16.73
CA GLY A 257 -0.50 -10.06 16.51
C GLY A 257 -1.35 -8.81 16.72
N SER A 258 -0.74 -7.66 17.04
CA SER A 258 -1.49 -6.42 17.35
C SER A 258 -2.31 -5.90 16.16
N LEU A 259 -1.80 -6.02 14.93
CA LEU A 259 -2.55 -5.64 13.74
C LEU A 259 -3.80 -6.51 13.56
N ARG A 260 -3.66 -7.82 13.73
CA ARG A 260 -4.78 -8.77 13.65
C ARG A 260 -5.87 -8.43 14.68
N ARG A 261 -5.49 -8.12 15.93
CA ARG A 261 -6.44 -7.71 16.98
C ARG A 261 -7.22 -6.46 16.57
N ALA A 262 -6.58 -5.44 16.05
CA ALA A 262 -7.27 -4.24 15.59
C ALA A 262 -8.21 -4.53 14.41
N VAL A 263 -7.73 -5.30 13.43
CA VAL A 263 -8.46 -5.56 12.17
C VAL A 263 -9.70 -6.42 12.40
N TYR A 264 -9.59 -7.51 13.15
CA TYR A 264 -10.66 -8.51 13.27
C TYR A 264 -11.43 -8.43 14.60
N ASP A 265 -10.72 -8.16 15.70
CA ASP A 265 -11.34 -8.19 17.03
C ASP A 265 -11.81 -6.79 17.48
N GLY A 266 -11.49 -5.73 16.71
CA GLY A 266 -11.85 -4.35 17.01
C GLY A 266 -11.10 -3.75 18.22
N ASP A 267 -10.05 -4.42 18.73
CA ASP A 267 -9.22 -3.86 19.81
C ASP A 267 -8.25 -2.81 19.26
N VAL A 268 -8.78 -1.65 18.97
CA VAL A 268 -8.03 -0.50 18.44
C VAL A 268 -7.20 0.24 19.49
N GLU A 269 -7.45 -0.03 20.76
CA GLU A 269 -6.69 0.57 21.88
C GLU A 269 -5.32 -0.11 22.08
N ASN A 270 -5.30 -1.46 22.02
CA ASN A 270 -4.10 -2.27 22.22
C ASN A 270 -3.62 -2.94 20.93
N GLY A 271 -4.30 -2.72 19.81
CA GLY A 271 -3.94 -3.19 18.50
C GLY A 271 -3.22 -2.12 17.68
N SER A 272 -2.51 -2.54 16.63
CA SER A 272 -1.88 -1.62 15.68
C SER A 272 -2.92 -1.13 14.67
N VAL A 273 -3.18 0.18 14.65
CA VAL A 273 -4.03 0.84 13.66
C VAL A 273 -3.14 1.56 12.66
N MET A 274 -2.68 0.82 11.66
CA MET A 274 -1.78 1.38 10.63
C MET A 274 -2.57 2.31 9.71
N ALA A 275 -2.14 3.58 9.62
CA ALA A 275 -2.72 4.59 8.75
C ALA A 275 -1.70 5.69 8.45
N GLY A 276 -1.77 6.27 7.25
CA GLY A 276 -0.93 7.38 6.83
C GLY A 276 -1.41 8.73 7.37
N GLN A 277 -0.59 9.77 7.18
CA GLN A 277 -0.87 11.13 7.65
C GLN A 277 -2.16 11.73 7.06
N ILE A 278 -2.61 11.22 5.93
CA ILE A 278 -3.87 11.65 5.30
C ILE A 278 -5.13 11.18 6.05
N ALA A 279 -4.99 10.44 7.15
CA ALA A 279 -6.17 9.98 7.90
C ALA A 279 -7.10 11.13 8.28
N GLY A 280 -6.55 12.30 8.64
CA GLY A 280 -7.34 13.51 8.92
C GLY A 280 -8.09 14.10 7.72
N LEU A 281 -7.90 13.59 6.51
CA LEU A 281 -8.68 13.96 5.32
C LEU A 281 -9.82 12.97 5.01
N VAL A 282 -9.92 11.88 5.76
CA VAL A 282 -10.92 10.82 5.56
C VAL A 282 -12.07 11.04 6.55
N SER A 283 -13.14 11.67 6.10
CA SER A 283 -14.23 12.15 6.98
C SER A 283 -15.53 11.36 6.86
N GLU A 284 -15.64 10.41 5.92
CA GLU A 284 -16.86 9.67 5.68
C GLU A 284 -16.60 8.26 5.12
N LEU A 285 -17.53 7.36 5.40
CA LEU A 285 -17.57 6.03 4.79
C LEU A 285 -18.12 6.13 3.37
N ARG A 286 -17.38 5.64 2.38
CA ARG A 286 -17.76 5.68 0.96
C ARG A 286 -17.54 4.34 0.28
N SER A 287 -18.25 4.08 -0.81
CA SER A 287 -17.92 2.93 -1.64
C SER A 287 -16.57 3.10 -2.32
N VAL A 288 -15.85 2.00 -2.53
CA VAL A 288 -14.60 1.98 -3.30
C VAL A 288 -14.74 2.67 -4.65
N LYS A 289 -15.88 2.43 -5.34
CA LYS A 289 -16.16 3.05 -6.63
C LYS A 289 -16.17 4.57 -6.54
N ASN A 290 -16.88 5.13 -5.56
CA ASN A 290 -16.96 6.59 -5.37
C ASN A 290 -15.60 7.18 -5.06
N ILE A 291 -14.83 6.55 -4.15
CA ILE A 291 -13.46 6.99 -3.82
C ILE A 291 -12.62 7.13 -5.09
N ILE A 292 -12.63 6.11 -5.96
CA ILE A 292 -11.80 6.10 -7.17
C ILE A 292 -12.28 7.12 -8.21
N GLU A 293 -13.59 7.13 -8.50
CA GLU A 293 -14.16 7.98 -9.55
C GLU A 293 -14.06 9.47 -9.18
N GLU A 294 -14.36 9.83 -7.93
CA GLU A 294 -14.24 11.19 -7.43
C GLU A 294 -12.78 11.67 -7.39
N THR A 295 -11.86 10.83 -6.91
CA THR A 295 -10.41 11.16 -6.93
C THR A 295 -9.94 11.49 -8.34
N VAL A 296 -10.32 10.69 -9.34
CA VAL A 296 -9.86 10.91 -10.72
C VAL A 296 -10.52 12.16 -11.34
N GLU A 297 -11.82 12.38 -11.10
CA GLU A 297 -12.51 13.54 -11.66
C GLU A 297 -12.02 14.83 -11.01
N GLU A 298 -11.88 14.86 -9.68
CA GLU A 298 -11.32 16.02 -8.97
C GLU A 298 -9.89 16.33 -9.46
N ALA A 299 -9.04 15.30 -9.64
CA ALA A 299 -7.69 15.53 -10.19
C ALA A 299 -7.71 16.19 -11.56
N ARG A 300 -8.62 15.74 -12.45
CA ARG A 300 -8.80 16.37 -13.78
C ARG A 300 -9.26 17.81 -13.68
N GLU A 301 -10.16 18.09 -12.75
CA GLU A 301 -10.63 19.47 -12.52
C GLU A 301 -9.52 20.38 -12.00
N VAL A 302 -8.76 19.92 -11.01
CA VAL A 302 -7.62 20.67 -10.46
C VAL A 302 -6.63 21.00 -11.56
N LEU A 303 -6.21 20.00 -12.36
CA LEU A 303 -5.25 20.21 -13.45
C LEU A 303 -5.76 21.16 -14.55
N ARG A 304 -7.10 21.17 -14.81
CA ARG A 304 -7.71 22.10 -15.78
C ARG A 304 -7.81 23.55 -15.27
N LYS A 305 -8.01 23.73 -13.96
CA LYS A 305 -8.23 25.04 -13.35
C LYS A 305 -6.95 25.72 -12.88
N THR A 306 -5.81 25.03 -12.89
CA THR A 306 -4.53 25.57 -12.41
C THR A 306 -3.93 26.49 -13.46
N GLU A 307 -4.00 27.81 -13.23
CA GLU A 307 -3.27 28.84 -13.95
C GLU A 307 -2.09 29.30 -13.06
N ILE A 308 -0.89 29.41 -13.62
CA ILE A 308 0.31 29.91 -12.93
C ILE A 308 0.81 31.16 -13.65
#